data_fb5fc94cd372460c0928149a2e19eb85
#
_entry.id   fb5fc94cd372460c0928149a2e19eb85
#
_cell.length_a   1.000
_cell.length_b   1.000
_cell.length_c   1.000
_cell.angle_alpha   90.00
_cell.angle_beta   90.00
_cell.angle_gamma   90.00
#
_symmetry.space_group_name_H-M   'P 1'
#
loop_
_entity.id
_entity.type
_entity.pdbx_description
1 polymer ?
#
loop_
_entity_poly.entity_id
_entity_poly.type
_entity_poly.pdbx_seq_one_letter_code
_entity_poly.pdbx_strand_id
1 'polypeptide(L)'
;MANGDGGEFSHYLLAPNGEWRQITRLADEISRAVFGQDGRVYLLSRQNAPRGKILRLAAENRGLAGAQIVVPESKAVIQDFLPAATRLYVADLVGGPSQIRIFDLSGRPLGMAPLKEVSSVSELVRHKGDQLLFESQTYVDPSAWYRFDPASKRVVRTALYQTAAADLSDAEVVRECATSKDGTQVPVTIMYRKGTRLDGSNPAILYGYGGFNISETPFFSVRQVLLDHGIVYAVANLRGGGEYDEQ
;
A
#
# COMPACT_ATOMS: atom_id res chain seq x y z
N MET A 1 0.63 -21.36 12.04
CA MET A 1 0.04 -20.05 11.69
C MET A 1 0.12 -19.18 12.92
N ALA A 2 0.60 -18.03 12.79
CA ALA A 2 0.85 -17.08 13.80
C ALA A 2 -0.33 -16.47 14.40
N ASN A 3 -0.17 -15.92 15.55
CA ASN A 3 -1.16 -15.05 16.15
C ASN A 3 -0.45 -14.07 17.06
N GLY A 4 0.14 -13.03 16.45
CA GLY A 4 0.40 -11.81 17.16
C GLY A 4 -0.67 -10.80 16.78
N ASP A 5 -1.00 -9.89 17.66
CA ASP A 5 -1.92 -8.79 17.36
C ASP A 5 -1.34 -7.81 16.31
N GLY A 6 -0.03 -7.92 16.03
CA GLY A 6 0.69 -7.11 15.04
C GLY A 6 0.71 -7.68 13.60
N GLY A 7 0.03 -8.80 13.33
CA GLY A 7 -0.02 -9.42 12.00
C GLY A 7 1.24 -10.19 11.59
N GLU A 8 2.13 -10.48 12.53
CA GLU A 8 3.33 -11.30 12.30
C GLU A 8 3.00 -12.79 12.25
N PHE A 9 3.81 -13.55 11.50
CA PHE A 9 3.62 -14.98 11.28
C PHE A 9 4.90 -15.79 11.46
N SER A 10 4.76 -17.03 11.96
CA SER A 10 5.76 -18.08 11.81
C SER A 10 5.60 -18.73 10.44
N HIS A 11 6.69 -18.79 9.67
CA HIS A 11 6.68 -19.34 8.32
C HIS A 11 7.44 -20.67 8.26
N TYR A 12 6.89 -21.59 7.47
CA TYR A 12 7.45 -22.91 7.23
C TYR A 12 7.56 -23.18 5.74
N LEU A 13 8.66 -23.79 5.32
CA LEU A 13 8.86 -24.29 3.97
C LEU A 13 8.69 -25.80 3.94
N LEU A 14 7.90 -26.28 2.97
CA LEU A 14 7.86 -27.70 2.63
C LEU A 14 9.02 -27.99 1.66
N ALA A 15 9.98 -28.77 2.13
CA ALA A 15 11.10 -29.21 1.29
C ALA A 15 10.65 -30.30 0.29
N PRO A 16 11.38 -30.52 -0.82
CA PRO A 16 11.03 -31.55 -1.82
C PRO A 16 10.95 -32.96 -1.26
N ASN A 17 11.63 -33.26 -0.15
CA ASN A 17 11.58 -34.54 0.57
C ASN A 17 10.34 -34.72 1.48
N GLY A 18 9.42 -33.72 1.50
CA GLY A 18 8.22 -33.74 2.33
C GLY A 18 8.40 -33.23 3.75
N GLU A 19 9.59 -32.80 4.14
CA GLU A 19 9.84 -32.24 5.47
C GLU A 19 9.47 -30.76 5.56
N TRP A 20 8.76 -30.38 6.63
CA TRP A 20 8.49 -29.00 6.97
C TRP A 20 9.68 -28.39 7.74
N ARG A 21 10.16 -27.26 7.25
CA ARG A 21 11.25 -26.53 7.87
C ARG A 21 10.80 -25.12 8.25
N GLN A 22 10.92 -24.80 9.53
CA GLN A 22 10.64 -23.45 10.00
C GLN A 22 11.72 -22.47 9.52
N ILE A 23 11.32 -21.35 8.94
CA ILE A 23 12.21 -20.29 8.45
C ILE A 23 12.07 -19.00 9.24
N THR A 24 10.91 -18.74 9.88
CA THR A 24 10.72 -17.57 10.75
C THR A 24 9.94 -17.95 12.00
N ARG A 25 10.13 -17.18 13.06
CA ARG A 25 9.40 -17.26 14.32
C ARG A 25 8.59 -15.98 14.51
N LEU A 26 7.64 -15.96 15.45
CA LEU A 26 6.89 -14.73 15.77
C LEU A 26 7.83 -13.57 16.18
N ALA A 27 8.84 -13.85 17.00
CA ALA A 27 9.82 -12.86 17.44
C ALA A 27 10.66 -12.23 16.30
N ASP A 28 10.58 -12.76 15.08
CA ASP A 28 11.23 -12.18 13.90
C ASP A 28 10.38 -11.09 13.24
N GLU A 29 9.15 -10.90 13.71
CA GLU A 29 8.20 -9.88 13.26
C GLU A 29 8.03 -9.86 11.72
N ILE A 30 7.85 -11.06 11.15
CA ILE A 30 7.64 -11.23 9.70
C ILE A 30 6.15 -11.29 9.42
N SER A 31 5.62 -10.29 8.71
CA SER A 31 4.21 -10.22 8.35
C SER A 31 3.89 -10.91 7.01
N ARG A 32 4.87 -11.07 6.12
CA ARG A 32 4.66 -11.69 4.80
C ARG A 32 5.92 -12.40 4.30
N ALA A 33 5.73 -13.56 3.65
CA ALA A 33 6.78 -14.31 2.97
C ALA A 33 6.34 -14.67 1.55
N VAL A 34 7.19 -14.44 0.56
CA VAL A 34 6.90 -14.71 -0.87
C VAL A 34 8.11 -15.35 -1.53
N PHE A 35 7.89 -16.39 -2.34
CA PHE A 35 8.91 -16.95 -3.19
C PHE A 35 9.16 -16.10 -4.44
N GLY A 36 10.42 -15.76 -4.68
CA GLY A 36 10.88 -15.20 -5.93
C GLY A 36 11.07 -16.29 -7.01
N GLN A 37 11.07 -15.88 -8.27
CA GLN A 37 11.41 -16.76 -9.40
C GLN A 37 12.91 -17.12 -9.43
N ASP A 38 13.72 -16.40 -8.67
CA ASP A 38 15.14 -16.66 -8.44
C ASP A 38 15.40 -17.76 -7.40
N GLY A 39 14.35 -18.46 -6.94
CA GLY A 39 14.42 -19.51 -5.92
C GLY A 39 14.70 -19.01 -4.50
N ARG A 40 14.64 -17.71 -4.27
CA ARG A 40 14.83 -17.10 -2.94
C ARG A 40 13.49 -16.77 -2.29
N VAL A 41 13.52 -16.64 -0.96
CA VAL A 41 12.38 -16.18 -0.17
C VAL A 41 12.59 -14.70 0.17
N TYR A 42 11.56 -13.91 -0.06
CA TYR A 42 11.49 -12.50 0.31
C TYR A 42 10.53 -12.36 1.49
N LEU A 43 10.91 -11.55 2.47
CA LEU A 43 10.21 -11.43 3.75
C LEU A 43 10.00 -9.95 4.07
N LEU A 44 8.79 -9.57 4.45
CA LEU A 44 8.50 -8.27 5.04
C LEU A 44 8.66 -8.37 6.56
N SER A 45 9.65 -7.68 7.10
CA SER A 45 9.95 -7.64 8.53
C SER A 45 9.70 -6.25 9.11
N ARG A 46 9.12 -6.22 10.30
CA ARG A 46 8.97 -5.00 11.11
C ARG A 46 9.99 -4.95 12.26
N GLN A 47 10.75 -6.00 12.47
CA GLN A 47 11.75 -6.07 13.54
C GLN A 47 12.78 -4.93 13.40
N ASN A 48 12.82 -4.01 14.38
CA ASN A 48 13.63 -2.79 14.34
C ASN A 48 13.44 -1.95 13.05
N ALA A 49 12.26 -2.00 12.45
CA ALA A 49 11.87 -1.26 11.27
C ALA A 49 10.33 -1.17 11.21
N PRO A 50 9.69 -0.35 12.05
CA PRO A 50 8.24 -0.32 12.19
C PRO A 50 7.50 -0.03 10.87
N ARG A 51 8.11 0.75 9.94
CA ARG A 51 7.56 0.97 8.59
C ARG A 51 7.85 -0.16 7.60
N GLY A 52 8.55 -1.20 8.06
CA GLY A 52 8.88 -2.38 7.27
C GLY A 52 10.18 -2.27 6.48
N LYS A 53 10.84 -3.41 6.37
CA LYS A 53 11.99 -3.66 5.49
C LYS A 53 11.81 -4.99 4.79
N ILE A 54 12.40 -5.16 3.61
CA ILE A 54 12.34 -6.43 2.89
C ILE A 54 13.68 -7.14 2.99
N LEU A 55 13.62 -8.37 3.49
CA LEU A 55 14.74 -9.28 3.58
C LEU A 55 14.68 -10.26 2.41
N ARG A 56 15.83 -10.73 1.94
CA ARG A 56 15.98 -11.81 0.96
C ARG A 56 16.80 -12.93 1.57
N LEU A 57 16.30 -14.14 1.46
CA LEU A 57 16.86 -15.33 2.09
C LEU A 57 16.98 -16.45 1.06
N ALA A 58 18.04 -17.25 1.11
CA ALA A 58 18.13 -18.48 0.34
C ALA A 58 17.12 -19.52 0.90
N ALA A 59 16.42 -20.24 0.02
CA ALA A 59 15.34 -21.13 0.42
C ALA A 59 15.83 -22.31 1.29
N GLU A 60 17.09 -22.70 1.19
CA GLU A 60 17.74 -23.74 1.98
C GLU A 60 18.12 -23.30 3.41
N ASN A 61 18.08 -22.01 3.72
CA ASN A 61 18.44 -21.51 5.05
C ASN A 61 17.46 -21.99 6.14
N ARG A 62 17.99 -22.15 7.33
CA ARG A 62 17.21 -22.38 8.56
C ARG A 62 17.21 -21.10 9.39
N GLY A 63 16.06 -20.46 9.50
CA GLY A 63 15.95 -19.16 10.16
C GLY A 63 16.54 -18.02 9.33
N LEU A 64 16.64 -16.83 9.92
CA LEU A 64 17.06 -15.59 9.24
C LEU A 64 18.59 -15.42 9.15
N ALA A 65 19.39 -16.38 9.59
CA ALA A 65 20.85 -16.30 9.47
C ALA A 65 21.25 -16.15 7.98
N GLY A 66 22.00 -15.08 7.67
CA GLY A 66 22.40 -14.77 6.29
C GLY A 66 21.31 -14.07 5.44
N ALA A 67 20.18 -13.68 6.03
CA ALA A 67 19.20 -12.83 5.35
C ALA A 67 19.82 -11.47 5.01
N GLN A 68 19.59 -11.00 3.79
CA GLN A 68 20.08 -9.71 3.30
C GLN A 68 18.94 -8.71 3.26
N ILE A 69 19.15 -7.50 3.78
CA ILE A 69 18.18 -6.40 3.57
C ILE A 69 18.32 -5.95 2.12
N VAL A 70 17.26 -6.14 1.32
CA VAL A 70 17.19 -5.68 -0.07
C VAL A 70 16.38 -4.39 -0.21
N VAL A 71 15.42 -4.14 0.67
CA VAL A 71 14.75 -2.85 0.76
C VAL A 71 14.80 -2.41 2.22
N PRO A 72 15.57 -1.37 2.56
CA PRO A 72 15.61 -0.84 3.91
C PRO A 72 14.33 -0.08 4.23
N GLU A 73 14.07 0.11 5.51
CA GLU A 73 13.01 1.00 5.98
C GLU A 73 13.13 2.40 5.37
N SER A 74 12.00 3.03 5.14
CA SER A 74 11.90 4.38 4.59
C SER A 74 10.86 5.21 5.36
N LYS A 75 10.55 6.42 4.87
CA LYS A 75 9.47 7.24 5.43
C LYS A 75 8.07 6.70 5.11
N ALA A 76 7.96 5.85 4.09
CA ALA A 76 6.70 5.20 3.71
C ALA A 76 6.57 3.84 4.39
N VAL A 77 5.34 3.45 4.72
CA VAL A 77 5.03 2.16 5.35
C VAL A 77 4.86 1.10 4.26
N ILE A 78 5.66 0.06 4.27
CA ILE A 78 5.51 -1.06 3.32
C ILE A 78 4.25 -1.84 3.67
N GLN A 79 3.28 -1.88 2.74
CA GLN A 79 2.04 -2.64 2.86
C GLN A 79 2.16 -4.02 2.23
N ASP A 80 2.78 -4.09 1.06
CA ASP A 80 2.91 -5.31 0.30
C ASP A 80 4.14 -5.27 -0.60
N PHE A 81 4.56 -6.45 -1.09
CA PHE A 81 5.64 -6.55 -2.05
C PHE A 81 5.50 -7.78 -2.95
N LEU A 82 6.08 -7.74 -4.14
CA LEU A 82 6.06 -8.83 -5.09
C LEU A 82 7.39 -8.95 -5.83
N PRO A 83 8.14 -10.06 -5.64
CA PRO A 83 9.28 -10.38 -6.49
C PRO A 83 8.79 -10.95 -7.83
N ALA A 84 9.17 -10.29 -8.94
CA ALA A 84 8.95 -10.71 -10.32
C ALA A 84 10.21 -11.40 -10.89
N ALA A 85 10.37 -11.50 -12.22
CA ALA A 85 11.50 -12.19 -12.83
C ALA A 85 12.86 -11.54 -12.49
N THR A 86 12.97 -10.21 -12.64
CA THR A 86 14.21 -9.45 -12.37
C THR A 86 13.97 -8.21 -11.51
N ARG A 87 12.72 -7.98 -11.09
CA ARG A 87 12.30 -6.79 -10.34
C ARG A 87 11.60 -7.17 -9.04
N LEU A 88 11.70 -6.27 -8.08
CA LEU A 88 10.96 -6.32 -6.83
C LEU A 88 10.05 -5.08 -6.78
N TYR A 89 8.74 -5.30 -6.74
CA TYR A 89 7.72 -4.27 -6.56
C TYR A 89 7.37 -4.14 -5.10
N VAL A 90 7.28 -2.92 -4.61
CA VAL A 90 6.96 -2.60 -3.21
C VAL A 90 5.83 -1.59 -3.19
N ALA A 91 4.67 -2.01 -2.69
CA ALA A 91 3.54 -1.13 -2.44
C ALA A 91 3.68 -0.52 -1.05
N ASP A 92 3.78 0.79 -1.01
CA ASP A 92 3.87 1.55 0.21
C ASP A 92 2.62 2.40 0.44
N LEU A 93 2.39 2.72 1.70
CA LEU A 93 1.46 3.74 2.15
C LEU A 93 2.22 5.04 2.46
N VAL A 94 1.73 6.15 1.93
CA VAL A 94 2.31 7.48 2.12
C VAL A 94 1.27 8.37 2.78
N GLY A 95 1.05 8.14 4.09
CA GLY A 95 0.08 8.89 4.88
C GLY A 95 -1.36 8.77 4.39
N GLY A 96 -1.75 7.65 3.77
CA GLY A 96 -3.08 7.35 3.23
C GLY A 96 -3.05 6.82 1.79
N PRO A 97 -2.64 7.59 0.77
CA PRO A 97 -2.45 7.09 -0.59
C PRO A 97 -1.28 6.12 -0.73
N SER A 98 -1.34 5.30 -1.77
CA SER A 98 -0.30 4.31 -2.10
C SER A 98 0.67 4.81 -3.16
N GLN A 99 1.89 4.24 -3.14
CA GLN A 99 2.85 4.27 -4.23
C GLN A 99 3.38 2.86 -4.50
N ILE A 100 3.93 2.60 -5.68
CA ILE A 100 4.66 1.36 -6.00
C ILE A 100 6.09 1.72 -6.37
N ARG A 101 7.04 1.41 -5.48
CA ARG A 101 8.49 1.51 -5.76
C ARG A 101 8.96 0.27 -6.50
N ILE A 102 9.94 0.44 -7.38
CA ILE A 102 10.52 -0.62 -8.20
C ILE A 102 12.00 -0.74 -7.87
N PHE A 103 12.44 -1.94 -7.59
CA PHE A 103 13.84 -2.28 -7.36
C PHE A 103 14.25 -3.44 -8.27
N ASP A 104 15.55 -3.64 -8.48
CA ASP A 104 16.03 -4.95 -8.91
C ASP A 104 16.06 -5.93 -7.73
N LEU A 105 16.29 -7.21 -7.98
CA LEU A 105 16.28 -8.24 -6.94
C LEU A 105 17.44 -8.10 -5.92
N SER A 106 18.43 -7.23 -6.19
CA SER A 106 19.52 -6.90 -5.25
C SER A 106 19.17 -5.71 -4.34
N GLY A 107 18.06 -5.00 -4.62
CA GLY A 107 17.60 -3.85 -3.84
C GLY A 107 18.01 -2.50 -4.43
N ARG A 108 18.61 -2.45 -5.62
CA ARG A 108 18.91 -1.18 -6.29
C ARG A 108 17.61 -0.53 -6.80
N PRO A 109 17.32 0.73 -6.45
CA PRO A 109 16.10 1.40 -6.91
C PRO A 109 16.13 1.63 -8.43
N LEU A 110 14.98 1.40 -9.07
CA LEU A 110 14.76 1.55 -10.52
C LEU A 110 13.69 2.60 -10.85
N GLY A 111 13.07 3.20 -9.83
CA GLY A 111 12.02 4.21 -9.98
C GLY A 111 10.69 3.78 -9.38
N MET A 112 9.61 4.31 -9.91
CA MET A 112 8.24 4.09 -9.43
C MET A 112 7.31 3.77 -10.59
N ALA A 113 6.26 2.99 -10.33
CA ALA A 113 5.16 2.84 -11.29
C ALA A 113 4.28 4.10 -11.25
N PRO A 114 3.82 4.61 -12.41
CA PRO A 114 2.94 5.77 -12.44
C PRO A 114 1.54 5.37 -11.99
N LEU A 115 1.12 5.84 -10.82
CA LEU A 115 -0.23 5.68 -10.30
C LEU A 115 -1.04 6.97 -10.50
N LYS A 116 -2.37 6.87 -10.40
CA LYS A 116 -3.21 8.06 -10.21
C LYS A 116 -2.88 8.71 -8.87
N GLU A 117 -2.90 10.02 -8.83
CA GLU A 117 -2.77 10.75 -7.57
C GLU A 117 -3.89 10.36 -6.60
N VAL A 118 -3.58 10.37 -5.32
CA VAL A 118 -4.53 10.03 -4.24
C VAL A 118 -5.27 8.72 -4.52
N SER A 119 -4.53 7.67 -4.91
CA SER A 119 -5.06 6.32 -5.12
C SER A 119 -4.57 5.34 -4.06
N SER A 120 -5.32 4.28 -3.84
CA SER A 120 -4.88 3.10 -3.07
C SER A 120 -4.52 1.95 -4.00
N VAL A 121 -3.61 1.09 -3.53
CA VAL A 121 -3.26 -0.19 -4.15
C VAL A 121 -3.54 -1.29 -3.14
N SER A 122 -4.31 -2.31 -3.53
CA SER A 122 -4.69 -3.39 -2.62
C SER A 122 -4.01 -4.72 -2.93
N GLU A 123 -3.83 -5.08 -4.18
CA GLU A 123 -3.31 -6.38 -4.59
C GLU A 123 -2.15 -6.21 -5.58
N LEU A 124 -1.10 -7.02 -5.39
CA LEU A 124 -0.01 -7.14 -6.35
C LEU A 124 0.03 -8.58 -6.88
N VAL A 125 -0.10 -8.75 -8.20
CA VAL A 125 -0.10 -10.06 -8.85
C VAL A 125 0.94 -10.12 -9.96
N ARG A 126 1.72 -11.18 -9.95
CA ARG A 126 2.70 -11.46 -11.00
C ARG A 126 1.98 -11.79 -12.32
N HIS A 127 2.40 -11.16 -13.41
CA HIS A 127 1.95 -11.51 -14.76
C HIS A 127 3.09 -12.18 -15.54
N LYS A 128 3.45 -11.70 -16.72
CA LYS A 128 4.55 -12.27 -17.52
C LYS A 128 5.87 -11.55 -17.24
N GLY A 129 6.93 -12.31 -16.94
CA GLY A 129 8.26 -11.74 -16.68
C GLY A 129 8.22 -10.72 -15.55
N ASP A 130 8.49 -9.47 -15.88
CA ASP A 130 8.45 -8.36 -14.92
C ASP A 130 7.15 -7.54 -14.98
N GLN A 131 6.15 -7.95 -15.75
CA GLN A 131 4.87 -7.25 -15.76
C GLN A 131 4.12 -7.48 -14.44
N LEU A 132 3.57 -6.40 -13.89
CA LEU A 132 2.78 -6.39 -12.68
C LEU A 132 1.30 -6.16 -13.01
N LEU A 133 0.41 -6.95 -12.41
CA LEU A 133 -1.00 -6.60 -12.26
C LEU A 133 -1.22 -6.08 -10.84
N PHE A 134 -2.01 -5.05 -10.71
CA PHE A 134 -2.39 -4.51 -9.39
C PHE A 134 -3.81 -3.96 -9.43
N GLU A 135 -4.49 -4.07 -8.32
CA GLU A 135 -5.78 -3.44 -8.12
C GLU A 135 -5.59 -2.04 -7.53
N SER A 136 -6.33 -1.06 -8.05
CA SER A 136 -6.28 0.32 -7.57
C SER A 136 -7.61 1.02 -7.72
N GLN A 137 -7.88 1.94 -6.80
CA GLN A 137 -9.05 2.82 -6.79
C GLN A 137 -8.67 4.20 -6.26
N THR A 138 -9.57 5.18 -6.46
CA THR A 138 -9.49 6.50 -5.86
C THR A 138 -10.77 6.80 -5.07
N TYR A 139 -10.89 7.97 -4.51
CA TYR A 139 -12.15 8.40 -3.91
C TYR A 139 -13.27 8.63 -4.94
N VAL A 140 -12.91 8.81 -6.22
CA VAL A 140 -13.82 9.15 -7.32
C VAL A 140 -13.87 8.12 -8.45
N ASP A 141 -12.89 7.23 -8.53
CA ASP A 141 -12.87 6.12 -9.49
C ASP A 141 -13.05 4.79 -8.76
N PRO A 142 -14.01 3.95 -9.19
CA PRO A 142 -14.18 2.60 -8.68
C PRO A 142 -12.92 1.73 -8.88
N SER A 143 -12.84 0.64 -8.10
CA SER A 143 -11.75 -0.32 -8.21
C SER A 143 -11.62 -0.88 -9.63
N ALA A 144 -10.37 -0.96 -10.09
CA ALA A 144 -10.02 -1.58 -11.36
C ALA A 144 -8.64 -2.24 -11.26
N TRP A 145 -8.45 -3.28 -12.07
CA TRP A 145 -7.16 -3.91 -12.26
C TRP A 145 -6.37 -3.20 -13.36
N TYR A 146 -5.12 -2.94 -13.06
CA TYR A 146 -4.18 -2.29 -13.96
C TYR A 146 -2.99 -3.22 -14.24
N ARG A 147 -2.45 -3.12 -15.44
CA ARG A 147 -1.21 -3.77 -15.82
C ARG A 147 -0.13 -2.72 -16.00
N PHE A 148 0.95 -2.86 -15.26
CA PHE A 148 2.18 -2.10 -15.45
C PHE A 148 3.18 -2.91 -16.26
N ASP A 149 3.75 -2.30 -17.30
CA ASP A 149 4.83 -2.85 -18.11
C ASP A 149 6.10 -2.01 -17.86
N PRO A 150 7.11 -2.57 -17.20
CA PRO A 150 8.33 -1.84 -16.86
C PRO A 150 9.21 -1.50 -18.09
N ALA A 151 9.05 -2.19 -19.22
CA ALA A 151 9.80 -1.90 -20.45
C ALA A 151 9.30 -0.60 -21.10
N SER A 152 7.98 -0.43 -21.18
CA SER A 152 7.35 0.78 -21.71
C SER A 152 7.08 1.84 -20.65
N LYS A 153 7.22 1.52 -19.37
CA LYS A 153 6.84 2.33 -18.20
C LYS A 153 5.37 2.78 -18.22
N ARG A 154 4.48 1.98 -18.82
CA ARG A 154 3.06 2.31 -18.97
C ARG A 154 2.21 1.49 -18.04
N VAL A 155 1.19 2.15 -17.47
CA VAL A 155 0.08 1.53 -16.76
C VAL A 155 -1.14 1.56 -17.66
N VAL A 156 -1.82 0.43 -17.82
CA VAL A 156 -3.02 0.28 -18.64
C VAL A 156 -4.11 -0.39 -17.81
N ARG A 157 -5.31 0.18 -17.78
CA ARG A 157 -6.47 -0.46 -17.15
C ARG A 157 -6.84 -1.72 -17.95
N THR A 158 -7.10 -2.81 -17.26
CA THR A 158 -7.54 -4.07 -17.84
C THR A 158 -9.06 -4.08 -18.04
N ALA A 159 -9.61 -5.20 -18.52
CA ALA A 159 -11.06 -5.42 -18.62
C ALA A 159 -11.70 -5.78 -17.26
N LEU A 160 -10.91 -5.96 -16.20
CA LEU A 160 -11.39 -6.25 -14.85
C LEU A 160 -11.54 -4.93 -14.08
N TYR A 161 -12.77 -4.42 -13.97
CA TYR A 161 -13.07 -3.19 -13.25
C TYR A 161 -14.51 -3.19 -12.74
N GLN A 162 -14.72 -2.45 -11.68
CA GLN A 162 -16.07 -2.18 -11.16
C GLN A 162 -16.66 -0.96 -11.88
N THR A 163 -17.97 -1.00 -12.06
CA THR A 163 -18.76 0.15 -12.52
C THR A 163 -19.59 0.71 -11.37
N ALA A 164 -19.84 1.99 -11.40
CA ALA A 164 -20.74 2.65 -10.45
C ALA A 164 -21.76 3.48 -11.20
N ALA A 165 -22.98 3.57 -10.66
CA ALA A 165 -24.01 4.47 -11.18
C ALA A 165 -23.73 5.94 -10.81
N ALA A 166 -22.89 6.18 -9.81
CA ALA A 166 -22.51 7.52 -9.39
C ALA A 166 -21.56 8.16 -10.39
N ASP A 167 -21.87 9.40 -10.79
CA ASP A 167 -20.99 10.25 -11.59
C ASP A 167 -20.24 11.22 -10.69
N LEU A 168 -18.95 10.99 -10.55
CA LEU A 168 -18.00 11.81 -9.80
C LEU A 168 -16.90 12.43 -10.70
N SER A 169 -17.15 12.47 -12.02
CA SER A 169 -16.17 12.96 -13.00
C SER A 169 -15.82 14.45 -12.85
N ASP A 170 -16.69 15.23 -12.24
CA ASP A 170 -16.50 16.65 -11.92
C ASP A 170 -16.14 16.88 -10.44
N ALA A 171 -15.92 15.83 -9.66
CA ALA A 171 -15.41 15.98 -8.31
C ALA A 171 -13.90 16.27 -8.31
N GLU A 172 -13.50 17.22 -7.49
CA GLU A 172 -12.10 17.51 -7.18
C GLU A 172 -11.69 16.84 -5.88
N VAL A 173 -10.49 16.28 -5.87
CA VAL A 173 -9.87 15.64 -4.70
C VAL A 173 -8.54 16.33 -4.47
N VAL A 174 -8.41 17.03 -3.36
CA VAL A 174 -7.18 17.71 -2.96
C VAL A 174 -6.68 17.13 -1.64
N ARG A 175 -5.37 17.21 -1.44
CA ARG A 175 -4.75 16.76 -0.22
C ARG A 175 -3.99 17.89 0.44
N GLU A 176 -4.35 18.17 1.68
CA GLU A 176 -3.81 19.23 2.50
C GLU A 176 -3.25 18.65 3.82
N CYS A 177 -2.58 19.48 4.60
CA CYS A 177 -2.16 19.15 5.96
C CYS A 177 -2.78 20.14 6.94
N ALA A 178 -3.47 19.63 7.94
CA ALA A 178 -3.93 20.40 9.08
C ALA A 178 -2.88 20.31 10.20
N THR A 179 -2.60 21.44 10.86
CA THR A 179 -1.66 21.49 11.98
C THR A 179 -2.43 21.26 13.29
N SER A 180 -2.12 20.16 13.99
CA SER A 180 -2.63 19.87 15.32
C SER A 180 -2.09 20.85 16.37
N LYS A 181 -2.70 20.91 17.56
CA LYS A 181 -2.30 21.80 18.66
C LYS A 181 -0.83 21.61 19.10
N ASP A 182 -0.30 20.42 18.93
CA ASP A 182 1.09 20.06 19.25
C ASP A 182 2.07 20.26 18.07
N GLY A 183 1.60 20.83 16.96
CA GLY A 183 2.39 21.07 15.75
C GLY A 183 2.44 19.91 14.76
N THR A 184 1.85 18.75 15.09
CA THR A 184 1.80 17.59 14.21
C THR A 184 1.01 17.90 12.94
N GLN A 185 1.57 17.56 11.78
CA GLN A 185 0.90 17.68 10.49
C GLN A 185 0.01 16.48 10.25
N VAL A 186 -1.29 16.72 10.18
CA VAL A 186 -2.32 15.69 9.94
C VAL A 186 -2.78 15.81 8.49
N PRO A 187 -2.51 14.81 7.63
CA PRO A 187 -3.00 14.84 6.26
C PRO A 187 -4.53 14.75 6.22
N VAL A 188 -5.12 15.56 5.36
CA VAL A 188 -6.57 15.60 5.12
C VAL A 188 -6.81 15.56 3.62
N THR A 189 -7.60 14.60 3.17
CA THR A 189 -8.08 14.54 1.79
C THR A 189 -9.46 15.17 1.73
N ILE A 190 -9.65 16.16 0.88
CA ILE A 190 -10.87 16.97 0.77
C ILE A 190 -11.48 16.74 -0.61
N MET A 191 -12.78 16.46 -0.65
CA MET A 191 -13.57 16.18 -1.86
C MET A 191 -14.70 17.19 -1.98
N TYR A 192 -14.87 17.76 -3.17
CA TYR A 192 -15.94 18.70 -3.48
C TYR A 192 -16.22 18.74 -4.99
N ARG A 193 -17.35 19.32 -5.41
CA ARG A 193 -17.65 19.54 -6.82
C ARG A 193 -16.77 20.66 -7.39
N LYS A 194 -16.34 20.49 -8.62
CA LYS A 194 -15.57 21.52 -9.35
C LYS A 194 -16.29 22.87 -9.35
N GLY A 195 -15.57 23.93 -9.02
CA GLY A 195 -16.12 25.25 -8.89
C GLY A 195 -16.72 25.59 -7.53
N THR A 196 -16.70 24.66 -6.57
CA THR A 196 -17.06 24.97 -5.18
C THR A 196 -16.11 26.02 -4.61
N ARG A 197 -16.64 27.09 -4.02
CA ARG A 197 -15.86 28.14 -3.36
C ARG A 197 -15.57 27.67 -1.93
N LEU A 198 -14.30 27.42 -1.61
CA LEU A 198 -13.87 26.99 -0.27
C LEU A 198 -13.62 28.21 0.62
N ASP A 199 -14.66 28.99 0.89
CA ASP A 199 -14.63 30.24 1.68
C ASP A 199 -15.15 30.08 3.10
N GLY A 200 -15.39 28.84 3.54
CA GLY A 200 -15.93 28.51 4.86
C GLY A 200 -17.45 28.55 4.95
N SER A 201 -18.18 28.87 3.89
CA SER A 201 -19.65 28.90 3.86
C SER A 201 -20.31 27.56 3.57
N ASN A 202 -19.52 26.57 3.04
CA ASN A 202 -20.06 25.28 2.69
C ASN A 202 -20.28 24.39 3.92
N PRO A 203 -21.39 23.63 3.97
CA PRO A 203 -21.51 22.54 4.93
C PRO A 203 -20.42 21.52 4.67
N ALA A 204 -19.82 20.94 5.72
CA ALA A 204 -18.73 19.99 5.60
C ALA A 204 -18.94 18.77 6.49
N ILE A 205 -18.54 17.61 6.00
CA ILE A 205 -18.43 16.39 6.78
C ILE A 205 -16.95 16.04 6.89
N LEU A 206 -16.45 15.99 8.14
CA LEU A 206 -15.11 15.51 8.46
C LEU A 206 -15.20 14.10 9.01
N TYR A 207 -14.50 13.15 8.37
CA TYR A 207 -14.35 11.78 8.82
C TYR A 207 -12.90 11.49 9.20
N GLY A 208 -12.69 10.62 10.18
CA GLY A 208 -11.40 10.10 10.56
C GLY A 208 -11.58 9.00 11.59
N TYR A 209 -10.65 8.04 11.62
CA TYR A 209 -10.72 6.91 12.55
C TYR A 209 -9.63 6.98 13.62
N GLY A 210 -8.35 6.86 13.25
CA GLY A 210 -7.20 7.01 14.14
C GLY A 210 -7.13 5.98 15.26
N GLY A 211 -7.31 4.69 14.94
CA GLY A 211 -7.26 3.63 15.95
C GLY A 211 -6.84 2.28 15.38
N PHE A 212 -6.33 1.39 16.26
CA PHE A 212 -5.99 -0.01 15.98
C PHE A 212 -5.08 -0.21 14.76
N ASN A 213 -4.20 0.73 14.48
CA ASN A 213 -3.31 0.71 13.32
C ASN A 213 -4.06 0.56 11.97
N ILE A 214 -5.36 0.93 11.92
CA ILE A 214 -6.16 0.89 10.70
C ILE A 214 -5.90 2.18 9.92
N SER A 215 -5.42 2.03 8.69
CA SER A 215 -5.14 3.16 7.79
C SER A 215 -6.36 3.56 6.98
N GLU A 216 -6.67 4.85 6.99
CA GLU A 216 -7.67 5.43 6.08
C GLU A 216 -7.02 5.63 4.70
N THR A 217 -7.35 4.77 3.76
CA THR A 217 -6.84 4.79 2.38
C THR A 217 -7.91 5.27 1.41
N PRO A 218 -7.53 5.82 0.25
CA PRO A 218 -8.48 6.17 -0.79
C PRO A 218 -9.36 4.98 -1.17
N PHE A 219 -10.67 5.15 -1.03
CA PHE A 219 -11.60 4.14 -1.47
C PHE A 219 -12.84 4.78 -2.11
N PHE A 220 -13.31 4.17 -3.19
CA PHE A 220 -14.52 4.62 -3.88
C PHE A 220 -15.76 4.35 -3.04
N SER A 221 -16.57 5.37 -2.85
CA SER A 221 -17.91 5.18 -2.28
C SER A 221 -18.88 6.21 -2.85
N VAL A 222 -20.18 5.93 -2.76
CA VAL A 222 -21.25 6.77 -3.32
C VAL A 222 -21.44 8.02 -2.47
N ARG A 223 -20.51 8.98 -2.58
CA ARG A 223 -20.58 10.31 -1.94
C ARG A 223 -21.26 11.36 -2.84
N GLN A 224 -21.69 10.95 -4.04
CA GLN A 224 -22.30 11.84 -5.04
C GLN A 224 -23.41 12.71 -4.44
N VAL A 225 -24.33 12.11 -3.68
CA VAL A 225 -25.46 12.85 -3.06
C VAL A 225 -24.97 13.98 -2.16
N LEU A 226 -23.90 13.78 -1.39
CA LEU A 226 -23.33 14.81 -0.53
C LEU A 226 -22.76 15.95 -1.37
N LEU A 227 -21.96 15.61 -2.37
CA LEU A 227 -21.31 16.60 -3.24
C LEU A 227 -22.32 17.36 -4.09
N ASP A 228 -23.41 16.71 -4.56
CA ASP A 228 -24.49 17.34 -5.31
C ASP A 228 -25.30 18.35 -4.47
N HIS A 229 -25.29 18.20 -3.15
CA HIS A 229 -25.86 19.16 -2.21
C HIS A 229 -24.86 20.22 -1.72
N GLY A 230 -23.71 20.33 -2.38
CA GLY A 230 -22.66 21.30 -2.03
C GLY A 230 -21.93 21.01 -0.71
N ILE A 231 -22.04 19.79 -0.22
CA ILE A 231 -21.32 19.36 1.00
C ILE A 231 -19.87 19.02 0.63
N VAL A 232 -18.94 19.63 1.33
CA VAL A 232 -17.51 19.28 1.27
C VAL A 232 -17.29 18.04 2.15
N TYR A 233 -16.66 17.00 1.62
CA TYR A 233 -16.35 15.79 2.38
C TYR A 233 -14.85 15.68 2.60
N ALA A 234 -14.42 15.53 3.83
CA ALA A 234 -13.01 15.45 4.21
C ALA A 234 -12.69 14.18 4.98
N VAL A 235 -11.55 13.56 4.69
CA VAL A 235 -11.02 12.39 5.39
C VAL A 235 -9.67 12.74 6.00
N ALA A 236 -9.56 12.67 7.33
CA ALA A 236 -8.32 12.94 8.05
C ALA A 236 -7.60 11.63 8.42
N ASN A 237 -6.29 11.57 8.13
CA ASN A 237 -5.41 10.47 8.52
C ASN A 237 -4.87 10.75 9.93
N LEU A 238 -5.62 10.32 10.96
CA LEU A 238 -5.36 10.64 12.35
C LEU A 238 -4.28 9.75 12.97
N ARG A 239 -3.63 10.23 14.03
CA ARG A 239 -2.76 9.41 14.89
C ARG A 239 -3.51 8.19 15.40
N GLY A 240 -2.79 7.05 15.54
CA GLY A 240 -3.35 5.74 15.90
C GLY A 240 -3.82 4.92 14.70
N GLY A 241 -3.78 5.49 13.47
CA GLY A 241 -3.83 4.75 12.21
C GLY A 241 -2.43 4.31 11.77
N GLY A 242 -2.36 3.35 10.83
CA GLY A 242 -1.10 2.77 10.33
C GLY A 242 -0.45 3.55 9.19
N GLU A 243 -0.88 4.80 8.91
CA GLU A 243 -0.43 5.56 7.76
C GLU A 243 1.04 6.01 7.82
N TYR A 244 1.58 6.08 9.05
CA TYR A 244 2.94 6.49 9.33
C TYR A 244 3.67 5.52 10.27
N ASP A 245 3.11 4.35 10.54
CA ASP A 245 3.49 3.31 11.49
C ASP A 245 2.92 3.47 12.93
N GLU A 246 3.24 2.49 13.77
CA GLU A 246 2.93 2.50 15.21
C GLU A 246 3.92 3.42 15.95
N GLN A 247 3.50 4.62 16.33
CA GLN A 247 4.19 5.49 17.29
C GLN A 247 3.42 5.58 18.58
#